data_f171bfc5df5c91263d4b946c70ccbe55
#
_entry.id   f171bfc5df5c91263d4b946c70ccbe55
#
_cell.length_a   1.000
_cell.length_b   1.000
_cell.length_c   1.000
_cell.angle_alpha   90.00
_cell.angle_beta   90.00
_cell.angle_gamma   90.00
#
_symmetry.space_group_name_H-M   'P 1'
#
loop_
_entity.id
_entity.type
_entity.pdbx_description
1 polymer ?
#
loop_
_entity_poly.entity_id
_entity_poly.type
_entity_poly.pdbx_seq_one_letter_code
_entity_poly.pdbx_strand_id
1 'polypeptide(L)'
;RGLGDVYKRQVSDRGIGLTAEEIDKYINQIAFSGANDFLEKYKNDANAIIGHFGLGFYSAFMVAKKVEIITKSHKEGAQAVKWSCDGSPEFTIENIDKADRGTDIVLYIDDESKEFLEEARISSLLKKYCSFLPIPIAFGKKKDWKDGKQVETDEDNIINDSNPLWTLKPSELKDEDYKKFYRDLYPMSDEPLFWIHLNVDYPFHLTGILYFPKVKSNIELNKNKIQLYSNQVYVTDSVEGIVPDFLTLLHGVLDSPDIPLNVSRSYLQSDSNVKKISTYITKKVSDRLQSIFKNDRKQFEEKWNDLKIFINYGMLTQEDFYDRAKDFALFTDTDGKCYTFEEYQKLIKDNQTDKDGNLIYLYANHKDEQFSYIEAAKNKGYNVLLMDGQLDIAVVSMLEQKFEKSRFTRVDSDVIDNLIIKEDKKGETLEAGKQEALSAVFKSQLPKLEKVEFNITAQALGENSSPVMI
;
A
#
# COMPACT_ATOMS: atom_id res chain seq x y z
N ARG A 1 42.66 12.18 12.28
CA ARG A 1 42.14 10.81 12.35
C ARG A 1 43.32 9.88 12.67
N GLY A 2 43.50 9.56 13.96
CA GLY A 2 44.53 8.63 14.40
C GLY A 2 44.06 7.18 14.16
N LEU A 3 44.96 6.28 13.85
CA LEU A 3 44.78 4.83 13.70
C LEU A 3 44.21 4.14 14.97
N GLY A 4 43.84 4.91 16.02
CA GLY A 4 43.26 4.39 17.27
C GLY A 4 41.74 4.22 17.29
N ASP A 5 41.00 4.71 16.27
CA ASP A 5 39.53 4.77 16.31
C ASP A 5 38.81 3.74 15.42
N VAL A 6 39.49 2.69 14.98
CA VAL A 6 38.98 1.68 14.03
C VAL A 6 37.84 0.82 14.62
N TYR A 7 37.63 0.87 15.94
CA TYR A 7 36.65 0.02 16.64
C TYR A 7 35.56 0.80 17.37
N LYS A 8 35.40 2.09 17.06
CA LYS A 8 34.45 2.94 17.76
C LYS A 8 33.43 3.55 16.81
N ARG A 9 32.17 3.58 17.22
CA ARG A 9 31.11 4.38 16.63
C ARG A 9 30.67 5.45 17.63
N GLN A 10 30.56 6.68 17.20
CA GLN A 10 30.13 7.79 18.06
C GLN A 10 28.86 8.43 17.47
N VAL A 11 27.92 8.72 18.37
CA VAL A 11 26.71 9.54 18.11
C VAL A 11 26.78 10.73 19.02
N SER A 12 26.70 11.93 18.45
CA SER A 12 26.86 13.20 19.20
C SER A 12 25.64 14.08 19.01
N ASP A 13 25.18 14.72 20.08
CA ASP A 13 24.15 15.76 20.06
C ASP A 13 24.59 17.02 20.80
N ARG A 14 23.90 18.11 20.53
CA ARG A 14 24.03 19.40 21.24
C ARG A 14 22.78 19.71 22.07
N GLY A 15 22.14 18.69 22.59
CA GLY A 15 20.93 18.76 23.41
C GLY A 15 21.18 19.36 24.79
N ILE A 16 20.26 19.06 25.71
CA ILE A 16 20.32 19.58 27.09
C ILE A 16 21.44 18.94 27.93
N GLY A 17 21.99 17.80 27.48
CA GLY A 17 22.96 17.02 28.25
C GLY A 17 22.38 16.46 29.54
N LEU A 18 23.24 15.84 30.35
CA LEU A 18 22.88 15.18 31.61
C LEU A 18 23.89 15.60 32.72
N THR A 19 23.40 15.71 33.97
CA THR A 19 24.25 15.72 35.16
C THR A 19 24.55 14.29 35.62
N ALA A 20 25.44 14.11 36.59
CA ALA A 20 25.73 12.79 37.17
C ALA A 20 24.48 12.15 37.79
N GLU A 21 23.67 12.97 38.50
CA GLU A 21 22.42 12.52 39.12
C GLU A 21 21.36 12.13 38.08
N GLU A 22 21.33 12.84 36.94
CA GLU A 22 20.43 12.52 35.82
C GLU A 22 20.87 11.25 35.11
N ILE A 23 22.16 10.97 34.98
CA ILE A 23 22.66 9.68 34.50
C ILE A 23 22.22 8.54 35.45
N ASP A 24 22.38 8.71 36.75
CA ASP A 24 21.97 7.71 37.73
C ASP A 24 20.46 7.43 37.63
N LYS A 25 19.66 8.47 37.46
CA LYS A 25 18.20 8.36 37.34
C LYS A 25 17.73 7.77 36.00
N TYR A 26 18.29 8.20 34.87
CA TYR A 26 17.73 7.89 33.55
C TYR A 26 18.51 6.84 32.78
N ILE A 27 19.77 6.57 33.13
CA ILE A 27 20.62 5.59 32.47
C ILE A 27 20.81 4.34 33.33
N ASN A 28 21.05 4.49 34.63
CA ASN A 28 21.31 3.35 35.52
C ASN A 28 20.02 2.64 35.98
N GLN A 29 18.84 3.29 35.89
CA GLN A 29 17.56 2.68 36.21
C GLN A 29 16.88 2.16 34.95
N ILE A 30 16.83 0.85 34.80
CA ILE A 30 16.24 0.19 33.62
C ILE A 30 14.74 0.50 33.51
N ALA A 31 14.27 0.81 32.30
CA ALA A 31 12.89 1.16 32.01
C ALA A 31 12.36 2.44 32.68
N PHE A 32 13.24 3.29 33.20
CA PHE A 32 12.87 4.61 33.69
C PHE A 32 13.03 5.65 32.59
N SER A 33 11.95 6.35 32.25
CA SER A 33 11.94 7.37 31.20
C SER A 33 11.52 8.72 31.79
N GLY A 34 12.26 9.78 31.46
CA GLY A 34 11.88 11.16 31.77
C GLY A 34 10.74 11.69 30.88
N ALA A 35 10.19 10.85 29.98
CA ALA A 35 9.14 11.26 29.05
C ALA A 35 7.89 11.79 29.77
N ASN A 36 7.47 11.13 30.84
CA ASN A 36 6.31 11.58 31.64
C ASN A 36 6.55 12.91 32.34
N ASP A 37 7.72 13.10 32.94
CA ASP A 37 8.11 14.37 33.58
C ASP A 37 8.17 15.51 32.56
N PHE A 38 8.63 15.20 31.35
CA PHE A 38 8.67 16.15 30.22
C PHE A 38 7.27 16.48 29.72
N LEU A 39 6.40 15.48 29.53
CA LEU A 39 5.01 15.65 29.10
C LEU A 39 4.21 16.51 30.07
N GLU A 40 4.41 16.33 31.40
CA GLU A 40 3.76 17.17 32.41
C GLU A 40 4.23 18.63 32.33
N LYS A 41 5.51 18.84 32.06
CA LYS A 41 6.12 20.16 32.01
C LYS A 41 5.83 20.90 30.68
N TYR A 42 5.69 20.17 29.57
CA TYR A 42 5.53 20.72 28.23
C TYR A 42 4.30 20.13 27.53
N LYS A 43 3.12 20.27 28.13
CA LYS A 43 1.84 19.69 27.66
C LYS A 43 1.50 20.04 26.21
N ASN A 44 2.00 21.15 25.69
CA ASN A 44 1.76 21.59 24.30
C ASN A 44 2.72 20.93 23.29
N ASP A 45 3.80 20.30 23.73
CA ASP A 45 4.81 19.66 22.89
C ASP A 45 4.86 18.14 23.07
N ALA A 46 3.76 17.55 23.56
CA ALA A 46 3.67 16.12 23.85
C ALA A 46 4.03 15.24 22.65
N ASN A 47 3.74 15.71 21.44
CA ASN A 47 4.03 15.02 20.19
C ASN A 47 5.53 15.07 19.80
N ALA A 48 6.36 15.86 20.47
CA ALA A 48 7.80 15.96 20.18
C ALA A 48 8.62 14.82 20.81
N ILE A 49 8.02 14.00 21.69
CA ILE A 49 8.74 12.92 22.37
C ILE A 49 8.70 11.66 21.52
N ILE A 50 9.87 11.22 21.06
CA ILE A 50 10.08 10.00 20.29
C ILE A 50 10.18 8.76 21.20
N GLY A 51 10.76 8.90 22.38
CA GLY A 51 11.07 7.81 23.31
C GLY A 51 10.12 7.74 24.51
N HIS A 52 9.46 6.58 24.72
CA HIS A 52 8.51 6.40 25.83
C HIS A 52 8.95 5.34 26.85
N PHE A 53 9.80 4.39 26.50
CA PHE A 53 10.02 3.18 27.29
C PHE A 53 11.31 3.18 28.12
N GLY A 54 12.25 4.12 27.89
CA GLY A 54 13.52 4.16 28.59
C GLY A 54 14.45 2.95 28.34
N LEU A 55 14.20 2.17 27.28
CA LEU A 55 14.94 0.94 26.98
C LEU A 55 15.85 1.02 25.74
N GLY A 56 15.64 2.04 24.90
CA GLY A 56 16.34 2.14 23.62
C GLY A 56 17.85 2.24 23.75
N PHE A 57 18.36 2.91 24.79
CA PHE A 57 19.78 3.05 25.04
C PHE A 57 20.49 1.70 25.22
N TYR A 58 19.86 0.76 25.92
CA TYR A 58 20.46 -0.54 26.23
C TYR A 58 20.71 -1.41 25.00
N SER A 59 20.03 -1.13 23.88
CA SER A 59 20.30 -1.82 22.61
C SER A 59 21.73 -1.62 22.12
N ALA A 60 22.43 -0.59 22.58
CA ALA A 60 23.84 -0.35 22.30
C ALA A 60 24.73 -1.55 22.72
N PHE A 61 24.38 -2.23 23.82
CA PHE A 61 25.12 -3.41 24.30
C PHE A 61 24.91 -4.66 23.47
N MET A 62 23.97 -4.66 22.52
CA MET A 62 23.82 -5.77 21.55
C MET A 62 24.94 -5.81 20.51
N VAL A 63 25.66 -4.71 20.33
CA VAL A 63 26.71 -4.55 19.28
C VAL A 63 28.02 -4.01 19.83
N ALA A 64 28.07 -3.63 21.11
CA ALA A 64 29.24 -3.01 21.72
C ALA A 64 29.65 -3.75 23.01
N LYS A 65 30.94 -4.05 23.11
CA LYS A 65 31.55 -4.61 24.33
C LYS A 65 31.72 -3.59 25.46
N LYS A 66 31.58 -2.29 25.13
CA LYS A 66 31.67 -1.17 26.08
C LYS A 66 30.95 0.03 25.49
N VAL A 67 30.23 0.77 26.32
CA VAL A 67 29.58 2.04 25.98
C VAL A 67 30.05 3.13 26.91
N GLU A 68 30.36 4.29 26.37
CA GLU A 68 30.66 5.50 27.13
C GLU A 68 29.67 6.60 26.78
N ILE A 69 29.22 7.34 27.80
CA ILE A 69 28.42 8.58 27.66
C ILE A 69 29.28 9.73 28.19
N ILE A 70 29.58 10.66 27.32
CA ILE A 70 30.34 11.88 27.64
C ILE A 70 29.37 13.04 27.54
N THR A 71 29.00 13.66 28.65
CA THR A 71 27.87 14.63 28.65
C THR A 71 28.14 15.80 29.53
N LYS A 72 27.59 16.97 29.12
CA LYS A 72 27.55 18.21 29.90
C LYS A 72 26.16 18.80 29.86
N SER A 73 25.56 18.97 31.04
CA SER A 73 24.23 19.54 31.17
C SER A 73 24.19 21.01 30.79
N HIS A 74 23.06 21.49 30.31
CA HIS A 74 22.76 22.89 30.04
C HIS A 74 22.62 23.73 31.32
N LYS A 75 22.54 23.10 32.49
CA LYS A 75 22.40 23.78 33.79
C LYS A 75 23.67 24.56 34.10
N GLU A 76 23.48 25.77 34.60
CA GLU A 76 24.59 26.64 34.95
C GLU A 76 25.46 25.99 36.05
N GLY A 77 26.79 26.01 35.85
CA GLY A 77 27.73 25.39 36.79
C GLY A 77 27.80 23.87 36.74
N ALA A 78 27.06 23.22 35.86
CA ALA A 78 27.08 21.75 35.76
C ALA A 78 28.47 21.26 35.33
N GLN A 79 29.00 20.28 36.10
CA GLN A 79 30.24 19.56 35.77
C GLN A 79 29.95 18.57 34.67
N ALA A 80 30.83 18.50 33.67
CA ALA A 80 30.77 17.46 32.67
C ALA A 80 31.23 16.13 33.25
N VAL A 81 30.58 15.07 32.82
CA VAL A 81 30.82 13.70 33.30
C VAL A 81 30.96 12.69 32.17
N LYS A 82 31.73 11.66 32.45
CA LYS A 82 31.87 10.49 31.63
C LYS A 82 31.38 9.27 32.38
N TRP A 83 30.35 8.64 31.88
CA TRP A 83 29.85 7.36 32.30
C TRP A 83 30.42 6.27 31.41
N SER A 84 30.70 5.09 31.99
CA SER A 84 31.23 3.95 31.23
C SER A 84 30.73 2.64 31.82
N CYS A 85 30.28 1.73 30.95
CA CYS A 85 29.81 0.39 31.30
C CYS A 85 30.18 -0.60 30.18
N ASP A 86 30.45 -1.85 30.54
CA ASP A 86 30.73 -2.96 29.64
C ASP A 86 29.56 -3.96 29.49
N GLY A 87 28.38 -3.56 29.97
CA GLY A 87 27.17 -4.40 29.97
C GLY A 87 27.01 -5.22 31.23
N SER A 88 27.98 -5.23 32.15
CA SER A 88 27.83 -5.76 33.50
C SER A 88 26.98 -4.81 34.37
N PRO A 89 26.56 -5.25 35.58
CA PRO A 89 25.87 -4.37 36.52
C PRO A 89 26.74 -3.23 37.05
N GLU A 90 28.04 -3.25 36.79
CA GLU A 90 28.98 -2.24 37.27
C GLU A 90 29.19 -1.14 36.22
N PHE A 91 29.27 0.10 36.70
CA PHE A 91 29.55 1.27 35.87
C PHE A 91 30.52 2.22 36.58
N THR A 92 31.13 3.12 35.83
CA THR A 92 31.95 4.19 36.39
C THR A 92 31.39 5.56 35.97
N ILE A 93 31.49 6.55 36.87
CA ILE A 93 31.21 7.97 36.54
C ILE A 93 32.43 8.77 36.95
N GLU A 94 32.99 9.54 36.04
CA GLU A 94 34.15 10.39 36.24
C GLU A 94 33.83 11.84 35.84
N ASN A 95 34.32 12.80 36.59
CA ASN A 95 34.30 14.19 36.19
C ASN A 95 35.33 14.41 35.09
N ILE A 96 34.94 15.11 34.05
CA ILE A 96 35.81 15.44 32.90
C ILE A 96 35.64 16.89 32.48
N ASP A 97 36.53 17.35 31.61
CA ASP A 97 36.37 18.61 30.91
C ASP A 97 35.70 18.42 29.57
N LYS A 98 34.56 19.12 29.34
CA LYS A 98 33.87 19.22 28.07
C LYS A 98 33.44 20.67 27.87
N ALA A 99 33.86 21.27 26.75
CA ALA A 99 33.60 22.66 26.49
C ALA A 99 32.11 22.96 26.31
N ASP A 100 31.47 22.24 25.38
CA ASP A 100 30.09 22.50 25.00
C ASP A 100 29.10 21.53 25.68
N ARG A 101 27.88 22.04 25.89
CA ARG A 101 26.75 21.18 26.31
C ARG A 101 26.41 20.13 25.27
N GLY A 102 25.73 19.08 25.68
CA GLY A 102 25.26 17.96 24.82
C GLY A 102 25.88 16.66 25.23
N THR A 103 25.61 15.63 24.44
CA THR A 103 25.98 14.26 24.76
C THR A 103 26.70 13.60 23.59
N ASP A 104 27.79 12.90 23.87
CA ASP A 104 28.47 11.98 22.97
C ASP A 104 28.31 10.58 23.52
N ILE A 105 27.73 9.68 22.73
CA ILE A 105 27.63 8.24 23.01
C ILE A 105 28.67 7.54 22.17
N VAL A 106 29.61 6.85 22.81
CA VAL A 106 30.70 6.13 22.15
C VAL A 106 30.50 4.64 22.35
N LEU A 107 30.31 3.89 21.27
CA LEU A 107 30.16 2.46 21.24
C LEU A 107 31.48 1.83 20.81
N TYR A 108 32.05 1.00 21.66
CA TYR A 108 33.21 0.15 21.36
C TYR A 108 32.68 -1.15 20.76
N ILE A 109 32.59 -1.20 19.44
CA ILE A 109 31.97 -2.29 18.70
C ILE A 109 32.72 -3.61 18.98
N ASP A 110 31.97 -4.67 19.22
CA ASP A 110 32.53 -6.00 19.41
C ASP A 110 33.02 -6.65 18.09
N ASP A 111 33.68 -7.78 18.21
CA ASP A 111 34.30 -8.43 17.05
C ASP A 111 33.29 -9.07 16.09
N GLU A 112 32.10 -9.45 16.58
CA GLU A 112 31.01 -10.04 15.79
C GLU A 112 30.18 -8.99 15.06
N SER A 113 30.21 -7.73 15.52
CA SER A 113 29.40 -6.62 15.05
C SER A 113 30.17 -5.59 14.20
N LYS A 114 31.34 -5.96 13.65
CA LYS A 114 32.21 -5.06 12.88
C LYS A 114 31.55 -4.43 11.66
N GLU A 115 30.49 -5.03 11.12
CA GLU A 115 29.69 -4.45 10.04
C GLU A 115 29.19 -3.03 10.38
N PHE A 116 28.92 -2.72 11.65
CA PHE A 116 28.47 -1.40 12.08
C PHE A 116 29.58 -0.35 12.14
N LEU A 117 30.82 -0.71 11.83
CA LEU A 117 31.92 0.24 11.59
C LEU A 117 31.97 0.70 10.13
N GLU A 118 31.31 -0.03 9.22
CA GLU A 118 31.32 0.27 7.79
C GLU A 118 30.37 1.45 7.49
N GLU A 119 30.87 2.44 6.74
CA GLU A 119 30.10 3.62 6.33
C GLU A 119 28.86 3.25 5.53
N ALA A 120 28.98 2.33 4.57
CA ALA A 120 27.90 1.88 3.72
C ALA A 120 26.76 1.21 4.54
N ARG A 121 27.12 0.41 5.54
CA ARG A 121 26.17 -0.27 6.43
C ARG A 121 25.38 0.75 7.26
N ILE A 122 26.05 1.68 7.90
CA ILE A 122 25.42 2.75 8.70
C ILE A 122 24.56 3.64 7.81
N SER A 123 25.06 4.05 6.64
CA SER A 123 24.30 4.87 5.71
C SER A 123 22.99 4.19 5.30
N SER A 124 23.01 2.88 5.01
CA SER A 124 21.79 2.13 4.67
C SER A 124 20.79 2.06 5.82
N LEU A 125 21.27 1.87 7.06
CA LEU A 125 20.42 1.86 8.26
C LEU A 125 19.82 3.24 8.54
N LEU A 126 20.62 4.29 8.47
CA LEU A 126 20.15 5.67 8.65
C LEU A 126 19.10 6.02 7.58
N LYS A 127 19.34 5.64 6.33
CA LYS A 127 18.39 5.83 5.24
C LYS A 127 17.07 5.08 5.48
N LYS A 128 17.13 3.85 6.02
CA LYS A 128 15.92 3.05 6.28
C LYS A 128 15.12 3.58 7.47
N TYR A 129 15.79 3.88 8.59
CA TYR A 129 15.11 4.14 9.86
C TYR A 129 15.03 5.61 10.27
N CYS A 130 15.88 6.46 9.69
CA CYS A 130 16.05 7.84 10.14
C CYS A 130 15.76 8.89 9.07
N SER A 131 15.31 8.49 7.85
CA SER A 131 15.13 9.42 6.71
C SER A 131 14.25 10.62 6.99
N PHE A 132 13.35 10.55 7.95
CA PHE A 132 12.38 11.59 8.23
C PHE A 132 12.34 12.01 9.70
N LEU A 133 13.37 11.66 10.48
CA LEU A 133 13.44 12.14 11.86
C LEU A 133 13.39 13.67 11.91
N PRO A 134 12.66 14.26 12.90
CA PRO A 134 12.43 15.70 12.96
C PRO A 134 13.68 16.52 13.37
N ILE A 135 14.81 15.87 13.57
CA ILE A 135 16.10 16.47 13.92
C ILE A 135 17.09 16.16 12.81
N PRO A 136 17.82 17.18 12.27
CA PRO A 136 18.82 16.95 11.24
C PRO A 136 19.94 16.02 11.72
N ILE A 137 20.27 15.04 10.91
CA ILE A 137 21.33 14.05 11.17
C ILE A 137 22.47 14.27 10.18
N ALA A 138 23.63 14.62 10.69
CA ALA A 138 24.86 14.73 9.90
C ALA A 138 25.60 13.40 9.89
N PHE A 139 25.88 12.85 8.69
CA PHE A 139 26.69 11.67 8.53
C PHE A 139 27.77 11.88 7.46
N GLY A 140 29.00 12.10 7.91
CA GLY A 140 30.11 12.49 7.06
C GLY A 140 30.02 13.92 6.53
N LYS A 141 30.80 14.21 5.52
CA LYS A 141 30.82 15.51 4.83
C LYS A 141 30.24 15.40 3.44
N LYS A 142 29.68 16.50 2.91
CA LYS A 142 29.27 16.56 1.50
C LYS A 142 30.48 16.34 0.61
N LYS A 143 30.28 15.64 -0.51
CA LYS A 143 31.31 15.36 -1.50
C LYS A 143 30.95 16.07 -2.80
N ASP A 144 31.88 16.92 -3.29
CA ASP A 144 31.77 17.57 -4.60
C ASP A 144 32.71 16.95 -5.62
N TRP A 145 32.33 17.04 -6.89
CA TRP A 145 33.21 16.62 -7.98
C TRP A 145 34.14 17.79 -8.36
N LYS A 146 35.46 17.59 -8.16
CA LYS A 146 36.50 18.50 -8.65
C LYS A 146 37.52 17.69 -9.45
N ASP A 147 37.81 18.10 -10.66
CA ASP A 147 38.79 17.50 -11.57
C ASP A 147 38.60 15.98 -11.75
N GLY A 148 37.34 15.51 -11.86
CA GLY A 148 37.01 14.10 -12.04
C GLY A 148 37.15 13.24 -10.79
N LYS A 149 37.37 13.83 -9.61
CA LYS A 149 37.46 13.14 -8.31
C LYS A 149 36.45 13.71 -7.32
N GLN A 150 35.92 12.82 -6.48
CA GLN A 150 35.09 13.24 -5.35
C GLN A 150 36.03 13.81 -4.24
N VAL A 151 35.76 15.04 -3.84
CA VAL A 151 36.49 15.73 -2.75
C VAL A 151 35.49 16.08 -1.64
N GLU A 152 35.84 15.76 -0.40
CA GLU A 152 35.04 16.18 0.77
C GLU A 152 35.09 17.69 0.92
N THR A 153 33.93 18.28 1.19
CA THR A 153 33.79 19.70 1.52
C THR A 153 33.81 19.90 3.04
N ASP A 154 33.81 21.16 3.49
CA ASP A 154 33.70 21.48 4.94
C ASP A 154 32.25 21.38 5.45
N GLU A 155 31.27 21.23 4.55
CA GLU A 155 29.82 21.13 4.90
C GLU A 155 29.44 19.76 5.39
N ASP A 156 28.59 19.72 6.43
CA ASP A 156 28.02 18.48 6.94
C ASP A 156 27.04 17.88 5.91
N ASN A 157 27.10 16.56 5.71
CA ASN A 157 26.16 15.85 4.91
C ASN A 157 24.93 15.50 5.77
N ILE A 158 23.87 16.29 5.64
CA ILE A 158 22.58 15.98 6.29
C ILE A 158 21.85 14.91 5.48
N ILE A 159 21.53 13.80 6.14
CA ILE A 159 21.04 12.57 5.46
C ILE A 159 19.54 12.39 5.53
N ASN A 160 18.83 13.18 6.31
CA ASN A 160 17.39 13.08 6.51
C ASN A 160 16.67 14.39 6.17
N ASP A 161 15.38 14.25 5.87
CA ASP A 161 14.45 15.37 5.71
C ASP A 161 13.64 15.54 7.01
N SER A 162 13.93 16.59 7.76
CA SER A 162 13.25 16.88 9.03
C SER A 162 11.86 17.49 8.88
N ASN A 163 11.49 17.92 7.66
CA ASN A 163 10.17 18.48 7.34
C ASN A 163 9.56 17.77 6.12
N PRO A 164 9.26 16.47 6.23
CA PRO A 164 8.80 15.70 5.11
C PRO A 164 7.45 16.17 4.56
N LEU A 165 7.23 15.90 3.27
CA LEU A 165 6.12 16.46 2.50
C LEU A 165 4.75 16.26 3.16
N TRP A 166 4.52 15.15 3.85
CA TRP A 166 3.23 14.85 4.48
C TRP A 166 2.92 15.68 5.72
N THR A 167 3.92 16.40 6.28
CA THR A 167 3.71 17.32 7.41
C THR A 167 3.30 18.72 6.97
N LEU A 168 3.43 19.01 5.66
CA LEU A 168 3.06 20.28 5.08
C LEU A 168 1.58 20.33 4.73
N LYS A 169 1.01 21.53 4.60
CA LYS A 169 -0.40 21.69 4.22
C LYS A 169 -0.59 21.39 2.75
N PRO A 170 -1.61 20.59 2.36
CA PRO A 170 -1.87 20.30 0.96
C PRO A 170 -2.04 21.53 0.07
N SER A 171 -2.54 22.65 0.63
CA SER A 171 -2.72 23.92 -0.09
C SER A 171 -1.41 24.63 -0.47
N GLU A 172 -0.30 24.25 0.14
CA GLU A 172 1.03 24.83 -0.10
C GLU A 172 1.83 24.02 -1.12
N LEU A 173 1.30 22.84 -1.54
CA LEU A 173 1.99 21.86 -2.38
C LEU A 173 1.44 21.85 -3.80
N LYS A 174 2.32 21.55 -4.75
CA LYS A 174 2.02 21.37 -6.18
C LYS A 174 2.13 19.89 -6.55
N ASP A 175 1.51 19.51 -7.64
CA ASP A 175 1.57 18.15 -8.17
C ASP A 175 3.01 17.63 -8.34
N GLU A 176 3.94 18.51 -8.74
CA GLU A 176 5.34 18.13 -8.93
C GLU A 176 6.04 17.78 -7.61
N ASP A 177 5.65 18.40 -6.49
CA ASP A 177 6.19 18.07 -5.17
C ASP A 177 5.82 16.63 -4.79
N TYR A 178 4.56 16.25 -5.02
CA TYR A 178 4.08 14.88 -4.78
C TYR A 178 4.78 13.86 -5.68
N LYS A 179 4.95 14.16 -6.97
CA LYS A 179 5.64 13.28 -7.91
C LYS A 179 7.10 13.11 -7.58
N LYS A 180 7.78 14.21 -7.20
CA LYS A 180 9.18 14.17 -6.76
C LYS A 180 9.31 13.29 -5.52
N PHE A 181 8.47 13.50 -4.52
CA PHE A 181 8.48 12.70 -3.29
C PHE A 181 8.24 11.22 -3.58
N TYR A 182 7.33 10.89 -4.49
CA TYR A 182 7.11 9.51 -4.93
C TYR A 182 8.35 8.90 -5.60
N ARG A 183 9.00 9.63 -6.50
CA ARG A 183 10.26 9.18 -7.15
C ARG A 183 11.39 8.96 -6.15
N ASP A 184 11.47 9.82 -5.13
CA ASP A 184 12.49 9.69 -4.07
C ASP A 184 12.26 8.43 -3.22
N LEU A 185 11.00 8.09 -2.91
CA LEU A 185 10.62 6.87 -2.18
C LEU A 185 10.72 5.60 -3.02
N TYR A 186 10.35 5.68 -4.31
CA TYR A 186 10.19 4.53 -5.21
C TYR A 186 10.89 4.77 -6.56
N PRO A 187 12.24 4.87 -6.59
CA PRO A 187 12.98 5.29 -7.79
C PRO A 187 12.87 4.33 -8.97
N MET A 188 12.43 3.08 -8.74
CA MET A 188 12.25 2.06 -9.78
C MET A 188 10.79 1.90 -10.22
N SER A 189 9.87 2.72 -9.70
CA SER A 189 8.45 2.66 -10.03
C SER A 189 8.09 3.68 -11.11
N ASP A 190 7.06 3.36 -11.93
CA ASP A 190 6.46 4.32 -12.84
C ASP A 190 5.77 5.44 -12.06
N GLU A 191 5.46 6.57 -12.71
CA GLU A 191 4.70 7.67 -12.09
C GLU A 191 3.36 7.17 -11.55
N PRO A 192 2.92 7.67 -10.38
CA PRO A 192 1.64 7.25 -9.79
C PRO A 192 0.46 7.80 -10.61
N LEU A 193 -0.66 7.11 -10.56
CA LEU A 193 -1.91 7.53 -11.21
C LEU A 193 -2.44 8.83 -10.60
N PHE A 194 -2.44 8.88 -9.28
CA PHE A 194 -2.80 10.02 -8.42
C PHE A 194 -2.44 9.70 -6.97
N TRP A 195 -2.70 10.65 -6.08
CA TRP A 195 -2.39 10.55 -4.65
C TRP A 195 -3.50 11.13 -3.79
N ILE A 196 -3.44 10.76 -2.52
CA ILE A 196 -4.30 11.26 -1.46
C ILE A 196 -3.40 11.78 -0.36
N HIS A 197 -3.48 13.07 -0.04
CA HIS A 197 -2.82 13.65 1.11
C HIS A 197 -3.78 13.61 2.30
N LEU A 198 -3.42 12.88 3.33
CA LEU A 198 -4.15 12.76 4.58
C LEU A 198 -3.62 13.80 5.57
N ASN A 199 -4.54 14.55 6.18
CA ASN A 199 -4.22 15.49 7.24
C ASN A 199 -5.44 15.57 8.17
N VAL A 200 -5.36 14.90 9.31
CA VAL A 200 -6.43 14.70 10.27
C VAL A 200 -5.94 15.03 11.66
N ASP A 201 -6.62 15.91 12.35
CA ASP A 201 -6.29 16.32 13.71
C ASP A 201 -7.29 15.79 14.75
N TYR A 202 -8.49 15.36 14.32
CA TYR A 202 -9.54 14.88 15.20
C TYR A 202 -10.44 13.85 14.47
N PRO A 203 -10.85 12.74 15.09
CA PRO A 203 -10.70 12.31 16.50
C PRO A 203 -9.35 11.62 16.82
N PHE A 204 -8.45 11.56 15.89
CA PHE A 204 -7.07 11.04 16.01
C PHE A 204 -6.16 11.87 15.09
N HIS A 205 -4.86 11.81 15.37
CA HIS A 205 -3.87 12.45 14.51
C HIS A 205 -3.40 11.45 13.45
N LEU A 206 -3.59 11.79 12.18
CA LEU A 206 -3.13 11.00 11.06
C LEU A 206 -2.71 11.94 9.94
N THR A 207 -1.47 11.87 9.56
CA THR A 207 -0.94 12.50 8.36
C THR A 207 -0.37 11.46 7.42
N GLY A 208 -0.18 11.81 6.16
CA GLY A 208 0.41 10.87 5.23
C GLY A 208 0.06 11.17 3.78
N ILE A 209 0.72 10.46 2.87
CA ILE A 209 0.42 10.52 1.44
C ILE A 209 0.35 9.10 0.93
N LEU A 210 -0.82 8.73 0.40
CA LEU A 210 -1.04 7.45 -0.26
C LEU A 210 -1.07 7.67 -1.76
N TYR A 211 -0.34 6.84 -2.49
CA TYR A 211 -0.24 6.86 -3.95
C TYR A 211 -0.88 5.62 -4.56
N PHE A 212 -1.60 5.81 -5.65
CA PHE A 212 -2.08 4.73 -6.51
C PHE A 212 -1.02 4.44 -7.57
N PRO A 213 -0.28 3.34 -7.45
CA PRO A 213 0.72 2.98 -8.44
C PRO A 213 0.05 2.42 -9.70
N LYS A 214 0.76 2.45 -10.84
CA LYS A 214 0.39 1.64 -12.00
C LYS A 214 0.70 0.18 -11.70
N VAL A 215 -0.31 -0.68 -11.83
CA VAL A 215 -0.19 -2.11 -11.60
C VAL A 215 0.10 -2.80 -12.93
N LYS A 216 1.27 -3.42 -13.10
CA LYS A 216 1.60 -4.22 -14.27
C LYS A 216 0.91 -5.59 -14.17
N SER A 217 0.46 -6.13 -15.30
CA SER A 217 -0.38 -7.33 -15.39
C SER A 217 0.23 -8.63 -14.83
N ASN A 218 1.52 -8.69 -14.55
CA ASN A 218 2.16 -9.78 -13.83
C ASN A 218 2.32 -9.39 -12.36
N ILE A 219 1.24 -9.56 -11.62
CA ILE A 219 1.19 -9.18 -10.22
C ILE A 219 1.87 -10.26 -9.38
N GLU A 220 3.16 -10.10 -9.14
CA GLU A 220 3.62 -10.26 -7.77
C GLU A 220 3.01 -9.09 -7.00
N LEU A 221 1.98 -9.38 -6.23
CA LEU A 221 1.41 -8.48 -5.25
C LEU A 221 2.51 -8.21 -4.22
N ASN A 222 3.42 -7.30 -4.55
CA ASN A 222 4.37 -6.74 -3.60
C ASN A 222 3.56 -5.91 -2.60
N LYS A 223 2.92 -6.64 -1.68
CA LYS A 223 2.36 -6.08 -0.45
C LYS A 223 3.50 -5.38 0.28
N ASN A 224 3.17 -4.38 1.09
CA ASN A 224 4.09 -3.71 2.00
C ASN A 224 4.98 -2.63 1.35
N LYS A 225 4.36 -1.69 0.63
CA LYS A 225 5.03 -0.47 0.18
C LYS A 225 4.52 0.80 0.88
N ILE A 226 3.62 0.66 1.85
CA ILE A 226 3.26 1.76 2.74
C ILE A 226 4.19 1.70 3.94
N GLN A 227 4.89 2.80 4.20
CA GLN A 227 5.75 2.95 5.36
C GLN A 227 4.96 3.63 6.47
N LEU A 228 4.96 3.04 7.65
CA LEU A 228 4.34 3.60 8.84
C LEU A 228 5.36 4.32 9.71
N TYR A 229 4.97 5.50 10.13
CA TYR A 229 5.72 6.34 11.06
C TYR A 229 4.87 6.68 12.29
N SER A 230 5.53 7.05 13.37
CA SER A 230 4.93 7.67 14.53
C SER A 230 5.80 8.88 14.92
N ASN A 231 5.25 10.08 14.77
CA ASN A 231 6.00 11.33 14.91
C ASN A 231 7.32 11.34 14.09
N GLN A 232 7.20 11.00 12.80
CA GLN A 232 8.33 10.92 11.85
C GLN A 232 9.37 9.83 12.17
N VAL A 233 9.14 9.00 13.19
CA VAL A 233 9.98 7.84 13.51
C VAL A 233 9.45 6.62 12.78
N TYR A 234 10.30 5.97 11.99
CA TYR A 234 9.94 4.75 11.28
C TYR A 234 9.50 3.65 12.25
N VAL A 235 8.38 3.02 11.94
CA VAL A 235 7.80 1.90 12.71
C VAL A 235 7.94 0.59 11.94
N THR A 236 7.32 0.52 10.77
CA THR A 236 7.25 -0.69 9.96
C THR A 236 6.84 -0.37 8.52
N ASP A 237 7.14 -1.27 7.61
CA ASP A 237 6.60 -1.31 6.25
C ASP A 237 5.45 -2.33 6.10
N SER A 238 5.10 -3.06 7.15
CA SER A 238 3.94 -3.95 7.20
C SER A 238 2.77 -3.24 7.89
N VAL A 239 1.78 -2.84 7.10
CA VAL A 239 0.58 -2.13 7.57
C VAL A 239 -0.64 -3.04 7.70
N GLU A 240 -0.42 -4.35 7.78
CA GLU A 240 -1.50 -5.33 8.01
C GLU A 240 -2.28 -5.00 9.29
N GLY A 241 -3.60 -4.98 9.19
CA GLY A 241 -4.50 -4.63 10.29
C GLY A 241 -4.67 -3.12 10.55
N ILE A 242 -3.82 -2.24 9.95
CA ILE A 242 -3.97 -0.78 10.04
C ILE A 242 -4.78 -0.25 8.87
N VAL A 243 -4.49 -0.73 7.67
CA VAL A 243 -5.26 -0.46 6.48
C VAL A 243 -5.97 -1.71 6.01
N PRO A 244 -7.15 -1.61 5.39
CA PRO A 244 -7.80 -2.75 4.75
C PRO A 244 -6.90 -3.41 3.71
N ASP A 245 -7.05 -4.72 3.52
CA ASP A 245 -6.19 -5.51 2.64
C ASP A 245 -6.08 -4.96 1.22
N PHE A 246 -7.17 -4.45 0.65
CA PHE A 246 -7.16 -3.88 -0.70
C PHE A 246 -6.33 -2.60 -0.81
N LEU A 247 -6.13 -1.87 0.29
CA LEU A 247 -5.29 -0.68 0.34
C LEU A 247 -3.80 -1.00 0.57
N THR A 248 -3.45 -2.24 0.93
CA THR A 248 -2.04 -2.67 1.03
C THR A 248 -1.32 -2.67 -0.32
N LEU A 249 -2.07 -2.58 -1.41
CA LEU A 249 -1.55 -2.42 -2.77
C LEU A 249 -1.08 -0.98 -3.07
N LEU A 250 -1.46 -0.01 -2.23
CA LEU A 250 -1.02 1.37 -2.38
C LEU A 250 0.44 1.53 -1.94
N HIS A 251 1.06 2.59 -2.42
CA HIS A 251 2.37 3.05 -1.98
C HIS A 251 2.21 4.27 -1.08
N GLY A 252 3.22 4.60 -0.30
CA GLY A 252 3.25 5.88 0.41
C GLY A 252 3.68 5.81 1.86
N VAL A 253 3.20 6.78 2.61
CA VAL A 253 3.57 7.00 4.00
C VAL A 253 2.33 7.29 4.82
N LEU A 254 2.25 6.69 6.00
CA LEU A 254 1.29 7.03 7.05
C LEU A 254 2.07 7.40 8.31
N ASP A 255 1.65 8.45 8.99
CA ASP A 255 2.25 8.92 10.24
C ASP A 255 1.15 9.21 11.26
N SER A 256 1.17 8.49 12.39
CA SER A 256 0.19 8.66 13.44
C SER A 256 0.78 8.32 14.81
N PRO A 257 0.74 9.28 15.76
CA PRO A 257 1.11 9.01 17.14
C PRO A 257 0.08 8.18 17.90
N ASP A 258 -1.16 8.10 17.39
CA ASP A 258 -2.29 7.43 18.05
C ASP A 258 -2.34 5.92 17.78
N ILE A 259 -1.44 5.41 16.94
CA ILE A 259 -1.29 3.97 16.72
C ILE A 259 -0.49 3.39 17.89
N PRO A 260 -1.08 2.45 18.66
CA PRO A 260 -0.40 1.87 19.80
C PRO A 260 0.81 1.03 19.34
N LEU A 261 1.98 1.40 19.84
CA LEU A 261 3.23 0.69 19.56
C LEU A 261 3.58 -0.19 20.76
N ASN A 262 4.13 -1.37 20.52
CA ASN A 262 4.79 -2.14 21.55
C ASN A 262 6.21 -1.60 21.86
N VAL A 263 6.88 -2.20 22.84
CA VAL A 263 8.25 -1.81 23.25
C VAL A 263 9.25 -1.86 22.09
N SER A 264 9.10 -2.83 21.19
CA SER A 264 9.97 -2.98 20.01
C SER A 264 9.59 -2.07 18.84
N ARG A 265 8.45 -1.37 18.91
CA ARG A 265 7.84 -0.57 17.85
C ARG A 265 7.57 -1.34 16.54
N SER A 266 7.68 -2.66 16.56
CA SER A 266 7.56 -3.50 15.38
C SER A 266 6.22 -4.20 15.23
N TYR A 267 5.40 -4.21 16.26
CA TYR A 267 4.11 -4.91 16.27
C TYR A 267 2.97 -3.99 16.69
N LEU A 268 1.92 -4.03 15.91
CA LEU A 268 0.72 -3.24 16.12
C LEU A 268 -0.33 -4.13 16.78
N GLN A 269 -0.81 -3.73 17.93
CA GLN A 269 -1.92 -4.40 18.57
C GLN A 269 -3.23 -3.99 17.89
N SER A 270 -4.13 -4.98 17.69
CA SER A 270 -5.50 -4.72 17.25
C SER A 270 -6.24 -3.90 18.33
N ASP A 271 -6.34 -2.60 18.13
CA ASP A 271 -7.01 -1.65 19.01
C ASP A 271 -8.22 -1.02 18.30
N SER A 272 -9.16 -0.50 19.07
CA SER A 272 -10.31 0.27 18.61
C SER A 272 -9.90 1.50 17.76
N ASN A 273 -8.77 2.12 18.10
CA ASN A 273 -8.23 3.26 17.35
C ASN A 273 -7.74 2.85 15.97
N VAL A 274 -7.08 1.71 15.84
CA VAL A 274 -6.63 1.16 14.54
C VAL A 274 -7.83 0.93 13.61
N LYS A 275 -8.94 0.38 14.13
CA LYS A 275 -10.17 0.21 13.33
C LYS A 275 -10.75 1.55 12.87
N LYS A 276 -10.77 2.57 13.72
CA LYS A 276 -11.24 3.92 13.35
C LYS A 276 -10.36 4.53 12.27
N ILE A 277 -9.04 4.41 12.39
CA ILE A 277 -8.07 4.87 11.38
C ILE A 277 -8.30 4.15 10.06
N SER A 278 -8.42 2.82 10.07
CA SER A 278 -8.70 2.00 8.90
C SER A 278 -10.00 2.42 8.18
N THR A 279 -11.10 2.58 8.92
CA THR A 279 -12.38 3.04 8.38
C THR A 279 -12.27 4.45 7.79
N TYR A 280 -11.54 5.34 8.44
CA TYR A 280 -11.34 6.71 7.96
C TYR A 280 -10.53 6.73 6.65
N ILE A 281 -9.44 5.97 6.57
CA ILE A 281 -8.64 5.85 5.35
C ILE A 281 -9.51 5.33 4.21
N THR A 282 -10.29 4.27 4.43
CA THR A 282 -11.22 3.71 3.45
C THR A 282 -12.19 4.77 2.93
N LYS A 283 -12.78 5.55 3.85
CA LYS A 283 -13.67 6.66 3.49
C LYS A 283 -12.95 7.70 2.61
N LYS A 284 -11.77 8.16 3.01
CA LYS A 284 -11.00 9.16 2.25
C LYS A 284 -10.58 8.68 0.88
N VAL A 285 -10.20 7.41 0.77
CA VAL A 285 -9.91 6.77 -0.52
C VAL A 285 -11.16 6.77 -1.41
N SER A 286 -12.30 6.34 -0.89
CA SER A 286 -13.57 6.34 -1.63
C SER A 286 -13.99 7.76 -2.06
N ASP A 287 -13.93 8.73 -1.15
CA ASP A 287 -14.26 10.13 -1.42
C ASP A 287 -13.37 10.71 -2.54
N ARG A 288 -12.08 10.37 -2.53
CA ARG A 288 -11.14 10.83 -3.56
C ARG A 288 -11.43 10.20 -4.92
N LEU A 289 -11.66 8.89 -4.97
CA LEU A 289 -12.03 8.19 -6.20
C LEU A 289 -13.31 8.76 -6.79
N GLN A 290 -14.35 8.94 -5.96
CA GLN A 290 -15.60 9.55 -6.38
C GLN A 290 -15.41 10.99 -6.87
N SER A 291 -14.55 11.78 -6.21
CA SER A 291 -14.24 13.15 -6.63
C SER A 291 -13.57 13.18 -8.00
N ILE A 292 -12.61 12.31 -8.27
CA ILE A 292 -11.94 12.21 -9.59
C ILE A 292 -12.98 11.81 -10.64
N PHE A 293 -13.81 10.81 -10.37
CA PHE A 293 -14.87 10.38 -11.27
C PHE A 293 -15.85 11.51 -11.63
N LYS A 294 -16.28 12.29 -10.63
CA LYS A 294 -17.23 13.39 -10.85
C LYS A 294 -16.63 14.59 -11.57
N ASN A 295 -15.37 14.91 -11.28
CA ASN A 295 -14.73 16.13 -11.82
C ASN A 295 -14.11 15.91 -13.20
N ASP A 296 -13.60 14.73 -13.48
CA ASP A 296 -12.99 14.37 -14.76
C ASP A 296 -13.22 12.89 -15.06
N ARG A 297 -14.44 12.59 -15.48
CA ARG A 297 -14.86 11.23 -15.84
C ARG A 297 -13.96 10.64 -16.93
N LYS A 298 -13.56 11.42 -17.93
CA LYS A 298 -12.74 10.94 -19.03
C LYS A 298 -11.38 10.46 -18.53
N GLN A 299 -10.74 11.24 -17.68
CA GLN A 299 -9.47 10.85 -17.05
C GLN A 299 -9.61 9.60 -16.19
N PHE A 300 -10.75 9.46 -15.47
CA PHE A 300 -11.03 8.28 -14.67
C PHE A 300 -11.18 7.03 -15.55
N GLU A 301 -11.91 7.12 -16.67
CA GLU A 301 -12.08 6.03 -17.63
C GLU A 301 -10.74 5.63 -18.28
N GLU A 302 -9.90 6.60 -18.65
CA GLU A 302 -8.56 6.33 -19.19
C GLU A 302 -7.65 5.57 -18.21
N LYS A 303 -7.84 5.77 -16.90
CA LYS A 303 -7.11 5.11 -15.82
C LYS A 303 -7.81 3.85 -15.30
N TRP A 304 -9.01 3.54 -15.79
CA TRP A 304 -9.84 2.48 -15.22
C TRP A 304 -9.14 1.11 -15.18
N ASN A 305 -8.41 0.74 -16.21
CA ASN A 305 -7.71 -0.54 -16.25
C ASN A 305 -6.67 -0.69 -15.12
N ASP A 306 -6.03 0.39 -14.72
CA ASP A 306 -5.09 0.41 -13.60
C ASP A 306 -5.81 0.51 -12.23
N LEU A 307 -6.99 1.15 -12.19
CA LEU A 307 -7.78 1.33 -10.97
C LEU A 307 -8.66 0.13 -10.63
N LYS A 308 -9.10 -0.59 -11.66
CA LYS A 308 -10.07 -1.69 -11.57
C LYS A 308 -9.71 -2.70 -10.48
N ILE A 309 -8.43 -3.07 -10.37
CA ILE A 309 -7.99 -4.06 -9.38
C ILE A 309 -8.19 -3.59 -7.94
N PHE A 310 -7.87 -2.33 -7.64
CA PHE A 310 -8.05 -1.77 -6.29
C PHE A 310 -9.52 -1.68 -5.92
N ILE A 311 -10.35 -1.21 -6.86
CA ILE A 311 -11.78 -1.01 -6.65
C ILE A 311 -12.48 -2.36 -6.53
N ASN A 312 -12.20 -3.30 -7.41
CA ASN A 312 -12.76 -4.65 -7.38
C ASN A 312 -12.38 -5.39 -6.10
N TYR A 313 -11.10 -5.33 -5.70
CA TYR A 313 -10.66 -5.97 -4.46
C TYR A 313 -11.33 -5.35 -3.23
N GLY A 314 -11.45 -4.02 -3.21
CA GLY A 314 -12.17 -3.32 -2.15
C GLY A 314 -13.64 -3.71 -2.06
N MET A 315 -14.35 -3.78 -3.19
CA MET A 315 -15.76 -4.19 -3.24
C MET A 315 -15.97 -5.63 -2.79
N LEU A 316 -15.03 -6.53 -3.09
CA LEU A 316 -15.09 -7.93 -2.69
C LEU A 316 -14.83 -8.16 -1.20
N THR A 317 -14.04 -7.30 -0.57
CA THR A 317 -13.55 -7.53 0.80
C THR A 317 -14.17 -6.62 1.85
N GLN A 318 -14.79 -5.49 1.44
CA GLN A 318 -15.32 -4.47 2.35
C GLN A 318 -16.70 -3.99 1.89
N GLU A 319 -17.74 -4.36 2.64
CA GLU A 319 -19.13 -3.98 2.34
C GLU A 319 -19.31 -2.46 2.31
N ASP A 320 -18.77 -1.75 3.30
CA ASP A 320 -18.82 -0.28 3.36
C ASP A 320 -18.15 0.39 2.15
N PHE A 321 -17.13 -0.25 1.59
CA PHE A 321 -16.47 0.23 0.38
C PHE A 321 -17.35 -0.04 -0.85
N TYR A 322 -17.96 -1.22 -0.95
CA TYR A 322 -18.90 -1.54 -2.03
C TYR A 322 -20.01 -0.50 -2.11
N ASP A 323 -20.63 -0.16 -0.98
CA ASP A 323 -21.73 0.82 -0.92
C ASP A 323 -21.33 2.21 -1.43
N ARG A 324 -20.07 2.56 -1.34
CA ARG A 324 -19.51 3.82 -1.88
C ARG A 324 -19.07 3.68 -3.33
N ALA A 325 -18.44 2.54 -3.66
CA ALA A 325 -17.82 2.33 -4.96
C ALA A 325 -18.83 2.04 -6.08
N LYS A 326 -20.00 1.48 -5.77
CA LYS A 326 -21.04 1.15 -6.76
C LYS A 326 -21.46 2.33 -7.65
N ASP A 327 -21.29 3.56 -7.18
CA ASP A 327 -21.65 4.78 -7.91
C ASP A 327 -20.57 5.23 -8.91
N PHE A 328 -19.33 4.74 -8.80
CA PHE A 328 -18.22 5.11 -9.68
C PHE A 328 -17.44 3.92 -10.23
N ALA A 329 -17.71 2.72 -9.77
CA ALA A 329 -17.15 1.51 -10.37
C ALA A 329 -17.70 1.34 -11.78
N LEU A 330 -16.85 0.87 -12.71
CA LEU A 330 -17.19 0.80 -14.11
C LEU A 330 -17.21 -0.63 -14.64
N PHE A 331 -18.13 -0.89 -15.54
CA PHE A 331 -18.04 -1.97 -16.50
C PHE A 331 -17.33 -1.46 -17.77
N THR A 332 -16.59 -2.33 -18.42
CA THR A 332 -16.05 -2.08 -19.76
C THR A 332 -16.64 -3.11 -20.71
N ASP A 333 -17.17 -2.67 -21.85
CA ASP A 333 -17.65 -3.60 -22.87
C ASP A 333 -16.52 -4.06 -23.81
N THR A 334 -16.84 -4.98 -24.71
CA THR A 334 -15.87 -5.53 -25.68
C THR A 334 -15.39 -4.52 -26.73
N ASP A 335 -16.02 -3.33 -26.81
CA ASP A 335 -15.60 -2.21 -27.63
C ASP A 335 -14.74 -1.19 -26.87
N GLY A 336 -14.49 -1.45 -25.57
CA GLY A 336 -13.67 -0.60 -24.70
C GLY A 336 -14.42 0.59 -24.13
N LYS A 337 -15.73 0.65 -24.25
CA LYS A 337 -16.55 1.72 -23.68
C LYS A 337 -16.88 1.42 -22.22
N CYS A 338 -16.76 2.45 -21.39
CA CYS A 338 -17.00 2.35 -19.95
C CYS A 338 -18.41 2.86 -19.56
N TYR A 339 -18.99 2.19 -18.56
CA TYR A 339 -20.31 2.52 -18.03
C TYR A 339 -20.32 2.32 -16.52
N THR A 340 -21.03 3.16 -15.76
CA THR A 340 -21.39 2.80 -14.39
C THR A 340 -22.36 1.62 -14.38
N PHE A 341 -22.55 0.99 -13.23
CA PHE A 341 -23.50 -0.12 -13.11
C PHE A 341 -24.91 0.30 -13.53
N GLU A 342 -25.35 1.49 -13.11
CA GLU A 342 -26.68 2.02 -13.47
C GLU A 342 -26.80 2.34 -14.97
N GLU A 343 -25.79 2.95 -15.57
CA GLU A 343 -25.76 3.24 -17.01
C GLU A 343 -25.84 1.98 -17.85
N TYR A 344 -25.10 0.95 -17.43
CA TYR A 344 -25.11 -0.34 -18.15
C TYR A 344 -26.45 -1.05 -18.01
N GLN A 345 -27.07 -1.05 -16.83
CA GLN A 345 -28.41 -1.56 -16.64
C GLN A 345 -29.42 -0.90 -17.56
N LYS A 346 -29.39 0.43 -17.66
CA LYS A 346 -30.27 1.18 -18.57
C LYS A 346 -30.02 0.83 -20.03
N LEU A 347 -28.75 0.67 -20.41
CA LEU A 347 -28.36 0.32 -21.80
C LEU A 347 -28.95 -1.01 -22.24
N ILE A 348 -28.85 -2.03 -21.41
CA ILE A 348 -29.19 -3.41 -21.79
C ILE A 348 -30.65 -3.79 -21.53
N LYS A 349 -31.39 -2.96 -20.74
CA LYS A 349 -32.72 -3.28 -20.23
C LYS A 349 -33.70 -3.75 -21.30
N ASP A 350 -33.80 -3.04 -22.40
CA ASP A 350 -34.81 -3.32 -23.44
C ASP A 350 -34.45 -4.55 -24.26
N ASN A 351 -33.17 -4.79 -24.50
CA ASN A 351 -32.69 -5.86 -25.37
C ASN A 351 -32.28 -7.14 -24.63
N GLN A 352 -31.89 -7.04 -23.37
CA GLN A 352 -31.32 -8.16 -22.62
C GLN A 352 -32.13 -8.56 -21.38
N THR A 353 -33.43 -8.23 -21.36
CA THR A 353 -34.38 -8.75 -20.37
C THR A 353 -34.99 -10.05 -20.91
N ASP A 354 -34.97 -11.12 -20.11
CA ASP A 354 -35.59 -12.42 -20.45
C ASP A 354 -37.12 -12.41 -20.23
N LYS A 355 -37.80 -13.48 -20.60
CA LYS A 355 -39.26 -13.67 -20.43
C LYS A 355 -39.72 -13.59 -18.96
N ASP A 356 -38.83 -13.91 -18.02
CA ASP A 356 -39.13 -13.96 -16.58
C ASP A 356 -38.81 -12.60 -15.91
N GLY A 357 -38.36 -11.63 -16.70
CA GLY A 357 -38.03 -10.28 -16.27
C GLY A 357 -36.64 -10.16 -15.63
N ASN A 358 -35.77 -11.13 -15.83
CA ASN A 358 -34.37 -11.02 -15.40
C ASN A 358 -33.54 -10.28 -16.43
N LEU A 359 -32.68 -9.41 -15.96
CA LEU A 359 -31.72 -8.66 -16.77
C LEU A 359 -30.47 -9.52 -16.98
N ILE A 360 -30.13 -9.82 -18.22
CA ILE A 360 -29.04 -10.72 -18.57
C ILE A 360 -27.79 -9.91 -18.98
N TYR A 361 -26.75 -9.98 -18.16
CA TYR A 361 -25.44 -9.39 -18.41
C TYR A 361 -24.60 -10.41 -19.16
N LEU A 362 -24.45 -10.23 -20.47
CA LEU A 362 -23.56 -11.06 -21.26
C LEU A 362 -22.11 -10.60 -21.04
N TYR A 363 -21.20 -11.55 -20.86
CA TYR A 363 -19.78 -11.23 -20.71
C TYR A 363 -18.87 -12.21 -21.45
N ALA A 364 -17.69 -11.71 -21.82
CA ALA A 364 -16.57 -12.47 -22.35
C ALA A 364 -15.37 -12.30 -21.42
N ASN A 365 -14.57 -13.35 -21.23
CA ASN A 365 -13.32 -13.31 -20.46
C ASN A 365 -12.08 -13.45 -21.35
N HIS A 366 -12.24 -13.89 -22.61
CA HIS A 366 -11.20 -14.02 -23.62
C HIS A 366 -11.69 -13.45 -24.95
N LYS A 367 -11.47 -12.16 -25.18
CA LYS A 367 -12.04 -11.44 -26.31
C LYS A 367 -11.73 -12.10 -27.65
N ASP A 368 -10.50 -12.53 -27.88
CA ASP A 368 -10.05 -13.08 -29.15
C ASP A 368 -10.61 -14.51 -29.37
N GLU A 369 -10.58 -15.34 -28.33
CA GLU A 369 -11.09 -16.71 -28.40
C GLU A 369 -12.61 -16.75 -28.55
N GLN A 370 -13.32 -15.80 -27.94
CA GLN A 370 -14.78 -15.70 -27.97
C GLN A 370 -15.32 -14.75 -29.04
N PHE A 371 -14.48 -14.33 -29.99
CA PHE A 371 -14.83 -13.31 -30.98
C PHE A 371 -16.11 -13.63 -31.74
N SER A 372 -16.29 -14.85 -32.23
CA SER A 372 -17.48 -15.27 -32.99
C SER A 372 -18.77 -15.17 -32.18
N TYR A 373 -18.72 -15.49 -30.90
CA TYR A 373 -19.86 -15.40 -29.98
C TYR A 373 -20.19 -13.94 -29.66
N ILE A 374 -19.16 -13.11 -29.47
CA ILE A 374 -19.32 -11.67 -29.26
C ILE A 374 -20.00 -11.02 -30.47
N GLU A 375 -19.54 -11.32 -31.70
CA GLU A 375 -20.13 -10.78 -32.92
C GLU A 375 -21.56 -11.28 -33.13
N ALA A 376 -21.86 -12.54 -32.82
CA ALA A 376 -23.22 -13.06 -32.87
C ALA A 376 -24.15 -12.32 -31.89
N ALA A 377 -23.67 -12.01 -30.70
CA ALA A 377 -24.40 -11.23 -29.72
C ALA A 377 -24.65 -9.79 -30.20
N LYS A 378 -23.64 -9.12 -30.72
CA LYS A 378 -23.73 -7.77 -31.27
C LYS A 378 -24.69 -7.69 -32.44
N ASN A 379 -24.68 -8.65 -33.35
CA ASN A 379 -25.60 -8.72 -34.47
C ASN A 379 -27.08 -8.81 -34.04
N LYS A 380 -27.33 -9.31 -32.83
CA LYS A 380 -28.68 -9.30 -32.20
C LYS A 380 -28.98 -8.01 -31.43
N GLY A 381 -28.07 -7.04 -31.44
CA GLY A 381 -28.20 -5.80 -30.67
C GLY A 381 -27.92 -5.97 -29.19
N TYR A 382 -27.22 -7.04 -28.78
CA TYR A 382 -26.80 -7.24 -27.39
C TYR A 382 -25.45 -6.57 -27.15
N ASN A 383 -25.25 -6.06 -25.94
CA ASN A 383 -23.94 -5.59 -25.49
C ASN A 383 -23.26 -6.68 -24.64
N VAL A 384 -21.94 -6.81 -24.79
CA VAL A 384 -21.13 -7.83 -24.10
C VAL A 384 -20.05 -7.15 -23.29
N LEU A 385 -20.01 -7.43 -22.00
CA LEU A 385 -18.95 -6.95 -21.09
C LEU A 385 -17.64 -7.71 -21.32
N LEU A 386 -16.53 -7.05 -21.12
CA LEU A 386 -15.21 -7.66 -21.07
C LEU A 386 -14.81 -7.86 -19.60
N MET A 387 -14.73 -9.13 -19.17
CA MET A 387 -14.40 -9.57 -17.82
C MET A 387 -13.11 -10.40 -17.84
N ASP A 388 -12.01 -9.77 -18.25
CA ASP A 388 -10.70 -10.41 -18.45
C ASP A 388 -9.72 -10.20 -17.30
N GLY A 389 -10.12 -9.45 -16.26
CA GLY A 389 -9.32 -9.19 -15.08
C GLY A 389 -9.32 -10.35 -14.08
N GLN A 390 -8.26 -10.47 -13.30
CA GLN A 390 -8.06 -11.56 -12.33
C GLN A 390 -9.19 -11.70 -11.29
N LEU A 391 -9.83 -10.58 -10.92
CA LEU A 391 -10.90 -10.54 -9.92
C LEU A 391 -12.29 -10.54 -10.54
N ASP A 392 -12.42 -10.45 -11.86
CA ASP A 392 -13.69 -10.19 -12.52
C ASP A 392 -14.72 -11.30 -12.31
N ILE A 393 -14.29 -12.55 -12.28
CA ILE A 393 -15.20 -13.68 -12.02
C ILE A 393 -15.75 -13.62 -10.59
N ALA A 394 -14.91 -13.25 -9.61
CA ALA A 394 -15.37 -13.05 -8.24
C ALA A 394 -16.34 -11.85 -8.13
N VAL A 395 -16.05 -10.77 -8.85
CA VAL A 395 -16.93 -9.59 -8.93
C VAL A 395 -18.27 -9.96 -9.57
N VAL A 396 -18.28 -10.72 -10.66
CA VAL A 396 -19.53 -11.24 -11.28
C VAL A 396 -20.37 -12.00 -10.25
N SER A 397 -19.76 -12.93 -9.51
CA SER A 397 -20.47 -13.71 -8.49
C SER A 397 -21.04 -12.85 -7.35
N MET A 398 -20.30 -11.82 -6.95
CA MET A 398 -20.77 -10.85 -5.94
C MET A 398 -21.93 -10.00 -6.49
N LEU A 399 -21.82 -9.49 -7.72
CA LEU A 399 -22.83 -8.62 -8.32
C LEU A 399 -24.14 -9.37 -8.59
N GLU A 400 -24.11 -10.66 -8.95
CA GLU A 400 -25.32 -11.49 -9.06
C GLU A 400 -26.10 -11.56 -7.75
N GLN A 401 -25.42 -11.55 -6.60
CA GLN A 401 -26.05 -11.54 -5.29
C GLN A 401 -26.61 -10.15 -4.91
N LYS A 402 -26.00 -9.09 -5.44
CA LYS A 402 -26.36 -7.69 -5.12
C LYS A 402 -27.44 -7.12 -6.04
N PHE A 403 -27.50 -7.56 -7.29
CA PHE A 403 -28.42 -7.07 -8.27
C PHE A 403 -29.69 -7.93 -8.30
N GLU A 404 -30.80 -7.33 -7.95
CA GLU A 404 -32.10 -8.01 -8.01
C GLU A 404 -32.47 -8.37 -9.46
N LYS A 405 -33.04 -9.55 -9.66
CA LYS A 405 -33.48 -10.02 -10.99
C LYS A 405 -32.42 -9.85 -12.08
N SER A 406 -31.21 -10.18 -11.78
CA SER A 406 -30.08 -10.07 -12.70
C SER A 406 -29.30 -11.38 -12.75
N ARG A 407 -28.76 -11.68 -13.93
CA ARG A 407 -27.94 -12.87 -14.17
C ARG A 407 -26.78 -12.51 -15.08
N PHE A 408 -25.58 -12.97 -14.73
CA PHE A 408 -24.42 -12.88 -15.58
C PHE A 408 -24.22 -14.17 -16.35
N THR A 409 -24.14 -14.07 -17.68
CA THR A 409 -24.04 -15.23 -18.56
C THR A 409 -22.87 -15.06 -19.50
N ARG A 410 -21.96 -16.04 -19.51
CA ARG A 410 -20.82 -16.02 -20.42
C ARG A 410 -21.32 -16.23 -21.85
N VAL A 411 -20.81 -15.43 -22.79
CA VAL A 411 -21.33 -15.31 -24.15
C VAL A 411 -21.25 -16.63 -24.95
N ASP A 412 -20.34 -17.52 -24.57
CA ASP A 412 -20.11 -18.83 -25.20
C ASP A 412 -20.73 -20.01 -24.41
N SER A 413 -21.53 -19.73 -23.39
CA SER A 413 -22.13 -20.80 -22.56
C SER A 413 -23.25 -21.58 -23.27
N ASP A 414 -23.87 -20.99 -24.29
CA ASP A 414 -24.90 -21.61 -25.11
C ASP A 414 -24.99 -20.88 -26.47
N VAL A 415 -25.80 -21.39 -27.38
CA VAL A 415 -26.14 -20.67 -28.61
C VAL A 415 -26.84 -19.35 -28.27
N ILE A 416 -26.60 -18.34 -29.09
CA ILE A 416 -27.06 -16.96 -28.83
C ILE A 416 -28.55 -16.83 -28.56
N ASP A 417 -29.37 -17.70 -29.20
CA ASP A 417 -30.82 -17.73 -29.05
C ASP A 417 -31.30 -18.30 -27.71
N ASN A 418 -30.43 -18.99 -26.99
CA ASN A 418 -30.69 -19.55 -25.67
C ASN A 418 -30.15 -18.68 -24.53
N LEU A 419 -29.22 -17.79 -24.82
CA LEU A 419 -28.61 -16.91 -23.78
C LEU A 419 -29.66 -15.96 -23.16
N ILE A 420 -30.60 -15.45 -23.98
CA ILE A 420 -31.69 -14.57 -23.54
C ILE A 420 -32.98 -15.08 -24.15
N ILE A 421 -33.79 -15.78 -23.34
CA ILE A 421 -35.06 -16.34 -23.76
C ILE A 421 -36.14 -15.26 -23.61
N LYS A 422 -36.61 -14.68 -24.72
CA LYS A 422 -37.63 -13.64 -24.74
C LYS A 422 -39.07 -14.13 -24.77
N GLU A 423 -39.29 -15.30 -25.40
CA GLU A 423 -40.60 -15.96 -25.51
C GLU A 423 -40.45 -17.45 -25.31
N ASP A 424 -41.50 -18.11 -24.86
CA ASP A 424 -41.52 -19.56 -24.89
C ASP A 424 -41.42 -20.02 -26.35
N LYS A 425 -40.26 -20.57 -26.71
CA LYS A 425 -40.04 -21.06 -28.05
C LYS A 425 -41.11 -22.11 -28.33
N LYS A 426 -42.14 -21.79 -29.13
CA LYS A 426 -42.82 -22.74 -29.98
C LYS A 426 -41.85 -23.06 -31.12
N GLY A 427 -40.64 -23.51 -30.78
CA GLY A 427 -39.63 -23.84 -31.76
C GLY A 427 -40.02 -25.11 -32.48
N GLU A 428 -39.80 -25.12 -33.77
CA GLU A 428 -39.67 -26.39 -34.53
C GLU A 428 -38.55 -27.18 -33.85
N THR A 429 -38.92 -28.01 -32.87
CA THR A 429 -38.04 -29.03 -32.34
C THR A 429 -37.80 -30.02 -33.46
N LEU A 430 -36.53 -30.20 -33.85
CA LEU A 430 -36.17 -31.35 -34.70
C LEU A 430 -36.77 -32.60 -34.06
N GLU A 431 -37.51 -33.40 -34.87
CA GLU A 431 -38.04 -34.68 -34.38
C GLU A 431 -36.92 -35.51 -33.78
N ALA A 432 -37.15 -36.15 -32.65
CA ALA A 432 -36.12 -36.88 -31.89
C ALA A 432 -35.29 -37.83 -32.76
N GLY A 433 -35.91 -38.48 -33.74
CA GLY A 433 -35.23 -39.36 -34.69
C GLY A 433 -34.25 -38.60 -35.64
N LYS A 434 -34.55 -37.34 -35.99
CA LYS A 434 -33.65 -36.50 -36.79
C LYS A 434 -32.47 -35.96 -35.98
N GLN A 435 -32.71 -35.64 -34.71
CA GLN A 435 -31.64 -35.24 -33.79
C GLN A 435 -30.61 -36.35 -33.56
N GLU A 436 -31.10 -37.58 -33.30
CA GLU A 436 -30.23 -38.73 -33.13
C GLU A 436 -29.45 -39.08 -34.41
N ALA A 437 -30.09 -39.02 -35.57
CA ALA A 437 -29.44 -39.28 -36.85
C ALA A 437 -28.35 -38.27 -37.17
N LEU A 438 -28.62 -36.97 -36.98
CA LEU A 438 -27.62 -35.90 -37.14
C LEU A 438 -26.45 -36.05 -36.16
N SER A 439 -26.72 -36.26 -34.89
CA SER A 439 -25.70 -36.47 -33.86
C SER A 439 -24.82 -37.70 -34.18
N ALA A 440 -25.39 -38.77 -34.69
CA ALA A 440 -24.66 -39.98 -35.11
C ALA A 440 -23.75 -39.73 -36.32
N VAL A 441 -24.22 -38.96 -37.31
CA VAL A 441 -23.43 -38.59 -38.49
C VAL A 441 -22.22 -37.75 -38.08
N PHE A 442 -22.42 -36.69 -37.29
CA PHE A 442 -21.32 -35.86 -36.81
C PHE A 442 -20.35 -36.66 -35.95
N LYS A 443 -20.84 -37.50 -35.04
CA LYS A 443 -19.99 -38.34 -34.19
C LYS A 443 -19.12 -39.30 -35.01
N SER A 444 -19.60 -39.77 -36.15
CA SER A 444 -18.85 -40.66 -37.03
C SER A 444 -17.69 -39.99 -37.78
N GLN A 445 -17.73 -38.67 -37.92
CA GLN A 445 -16.70 -37.86 -38.63
C GLN A 445 -15.64 -37.29 -37.72
N LEU A 446 -15.83 -37.39 -36.39
CA LEU A 446 -14.85 -36.84 -35.43
C LEU A 446 -13.66 -37.78 -35.23
N PRO A 447 -12.44 -37.24 -35.12
CA PRO A 447 -11.27 -38.04 -34.81
C PRO A 447 -11.37 -38.64 -33.41
N LYS A 448 -10.88 -39.85 -33.23
CA LYS A 448 -10.72 -40.46 -31.89
C LYS A 448 -9.48 -39.86 -31.26
N LEU A 449 -9.67 -38.97 -30.29
CA LEU A 449 -8.60 -38.38 -29.50
C LEU A 449 -8.51 -39.07 -28.13
N GLU A 450 -7.29 -39.40 -27.68
CA GLU A 450 -7.08 -39.91 -26.33
C GLU A 450 -7.48 -38.88 -25.27
N LYS A 451 -8.30 -39.29 -24.31
CA LYS A 451 -8.79 -38.47 -23.19
C LYS A 451 -9.73 -37.30 -23.56
N VAL A 452 -10.32 -37.30 -24.76
CA VAL A 452 -11.34 -36.33 -25.18
C VAL A 452 -12.62 -37.09 -25.54
N GLU A 453 -13.72 -36.72 -24.90
CA GLU A 453 -15.07 -37.22 -25.22
C GLU A 453 -15.88 -36.08 -25.86
N PHE A 454 -16.37 -36.32 -27.07
CA PHE A 454 -17.22 -35.36 -27.78
C PHE A 454 -18.69 -35.62 -27.45
N ASN A 455 -19.34 -34.66 -26.84
CA ASN A 455 -20.78 -34.66 -26.67
C ASN A 455 -21.42 -33.82 -27.78
N ILE A 456 -22.22 -34.45 -28.63
CA ILE A 456 -22.82 -33.80 -29.80
C ILE A 456 -24.31 -33.68 -29.59
N THR A 457 -24.81 -32.47 -29.61
CA THR A 457 -26.24 -32.17 -29.51
C THR A 457 -26.70 -31.45 -30.78
N ALA A 458 -27.69 -31.97 -31.45
CA ALA A 458 -28.33 -31.30 -32.59
C ALA A 458 -29.47 -30.40 -32.08
N GLN A 459 -29.39 -29.10 -32.39
CA GLN A 459 -30.42 -28.13 -31.99
C GLN A 459 -30.86 -27.32 -33.21
N ALA A 460 -32.07 -26.78 -33.18
CA ALA A 460 -32.51 -25.80 -34.16
C ALA A 460 -31.77 -24.49 -33.88
N LEU A 461 -30.81 -24.12 -34.72
CA LEU A 461 -30.08 -22.85 -34.69
C LEU A 461 -30.87 -21.82 -35.52
N GLY A 462 -30.89 -20.54 -35.10
CA GLY A 462 -31.56 -19.49 -35.87
C GLY A 462 -30.93 -19.31 -37.26
N GLU A 463 -31.68 -18.69 -38.19
CA GLU A 463 -31.31 -18.54 -39.62
C GLU A 463 -29.92 -17.91 -39.85
N ASN A 464 -29.40 -17.14 -38.92
CA ASN A 464 -28.09 -16.46 -39.02
C ASN A 464 -27.00 -17.13 -38.16
N SER A 465 -27.24 -18.34 -37.63
CA SER A 465 -26.26 -19.04 -36.80
C SER A 465 -25.28 -19.84 -37.64
N SER A 466 -24.06 -20.02 -37.17
CA SER A 466 -23.11 -20.97 -37.74
C SER A 466 -23.71 -22.38 -37.64
N PRO A 467 -23.58 -23.20 -38.68
CA PRO A 467 -24.19 -24.56 -38.69
C PRO A 467 -23.54 -25.52 -37.67
N VAL A 468 -22.37 -25.18 -37.15
CA VAL A 468 -21.64 -25.92 -36.12
C VAL A 468 -21.03 -24.94 -35.14
N MET A 469 -21.17 -25.20 -33.83
CA MET A 469 -20.52 -24.49 -32.73
C MET A 469 -19.75 -25.52 -31.90
N ILE A 470 -18.56 -25.15 -31.46
CA ILE A 470 -17.67 -25.99 -30.62
C ILE A 470 -17.45 -25.28 -29.29
#